data_04a7f5ab1da6364938db66aa72f3dcb1
#
_entry.id   04a7f5ab1da6364938db66aa72f3dcb1
#
_cell.length_a   1.000
_cell.length_b   1.000
_cell.length_c   1.000
_cell.angle_alpha   90.00
_cell.angle_beta   90.00
_cell.angle_gamma   90.00
#
_symmetry.space_group_name_H-M   'P 1'
#
loop_
_entity.id
_entity.type
_entity.pdbx_description
1 polymer ?
#
loop_
_entity_poly.entity_id
_entity_poly.type
_entity_poly.pdbx_seq_one_letter_code
_entity_poly.pdbx_strand_id
1 'polypeptide(L)'
;MNYAAVDAGGNAVVKVEVPAEWAQIDDKGFAHVSDASCPEFVRKIVEPINGLKGDDLPVSAFTGREDGTWENGTAAYEKRGIAVNVPEWKIENCIQCNQCAYVCPHAVIRPFLATEAEAAASGVEWKQGLGETKEYKFRIQISPLDCTGCSNCVDVCPAKEKALVMR
;
A
#
# COMPACT_ATOMS: atom_id res chain seq x y z
N MET A 1 16.61 29.42 16.06
CA MET A 1 15.42 28.60 15.78
C MET A 1 15.60 27.16 16.28
N ASN A 2 16.71 26.48 15.96
CA ASN A 2 16.93 25.06 16.32
C ASN A 2 16.99 24.80 17.84
N TYR A 3 17.65 25.66 18.62
CA TYR A 3 17.69 25.49 20.08
C TYR A 3 16.32 25.62 20.73
N ALA A 4 15.50 26.56 20.27
CA ALA A 4 14.13 26.70 20.76
C ALA A 4 13.25 25.47 20.44
N ALA A 5 13.50 24.79 19.32
CA ALA A 5 12.82 23.55 18.98
C ALA A 5 13.23 22.38 19.90
N VAL A 6 14.54 22.29 20.26
CA VAL A 6 15.04 21.31 21.22
C VAL A 6 14.44 21.54 22.61
N ASP A 7 14.42 22.77 23.08
CA ASP A 7 13.84 23.14 24.37
C ASP A 7 12.33 22.86 24.40
N ALA A 8 11.61 23.22 23.33
CA ALA A 8 10.19 22.93 23.20
C ALA A 8 9.89 21.42 23.20
N GLY A 9 10.74 20.61 22.51
CA GLY A 9 10.63 19.16 22.52
C GLY A 9 10.83 18.56 23.91
N GLY A 10 11.86 19.03 24.63
CA GLY A 10 12.10 18.61 26.01
C GLY A 10 10.94 18.94 26.97
N ASN A 11 10.35 20.13 26.80
CA ASN A 11 9.23 20.58 27.63
C ASN A 11 7.89 19.92 27.25
N ALA A 12 7.78 19.34 26.06
CA ALA A 12 6.58 18.66 25.57
C ALA A 12 6.50 17.18 26.01
N VAL A 13 7.50 16.65 26.68
CA VAL A 13 7.49 15.27 27.17
C VAL A 13 6.39 15.10 28.23
N VAL A 14 5.54 14.13 28.01
CA VAL A 14 4.45 13.77 28.94
C VAL A 14 4.63 12.33 29.41
N LYS A 15 4.32 12.09 30.67
CA LYS A 15 4.30 10.72 31.21
C LYS A 15 3.04 10.01 30.67
N VAL A 16 3.25 8.86 30.02
CA VAL A 16 2.15 7.97 29.62
C VAL A 16 1.97 6.91 30.70
N GLU A 17 0.77 6.81 31.26
CA GLU A 17 0.42 5.74 32.17
C GLU A 17 0.13 4.46 31.36
N VAL A 18 0.98 3.44 31.55
CA VAL A 18 0.81 2.15 30.91
C VAL A 18 -0.02 1.26 31.82
N PRO A 19 -1.19 0.75 31.37
CA PRO A 19 -2.01 -0.14 32.16
C PRO A 19 -1.24 -1.42 32.60
N ALA A 20 -1.33 -1.78 33.86
CA ALA A 20 -0.59 -2.94 34.39
C ALA A 20 -0.96 -4.26 33.70
N GLU A 21 -2.18 -4.35 33.22
CA GLU A 21 -2.67 -5.50 32.44
C GLU A 21 -1.90 -5.73 31.13
N TRP A 22 -1.25 -4.71 30.55
CA TRP A 22 -0.45 -4.87 29.35
C TRP A 22 0.77 -5.77 29.57
N ALA A 23 1.28 -5.86 30.79
CA ALA A 23 2.36 -6.77 31.13
C ALA A 23 1.94 -8.26 31.11
N GLN A 24 0.63 -8.54 31.09
CA GLN A 24 0.07 -9.87 31.06
C GLN A 24 -0.50 -10.27 29.70
N ILE A 25 -0.42 -9.38 28.71
CA ILE A 25 -0.84 -9.69 27.36
C ILE A 25 0.15 -10.71 26.77
N ASP A 26 -0.40 -11.87 26.38
CA ASP A 26 0.35 -12.85 25.61
C ASP A 26 0.74 -12.24 24.27
N ASP A 27 2.02 -12.02 24.07
CA ASP A 27 2.54 -11.60 22.77
C ASP A 27 2.44 -12.77 21.78
N LYS A 28 1.28 -12.90 21.16
CA LYS A 28 1.07 -13.87 20.09
C LYS A 28 1.84 -13.51 18.81
N GLY A 29 2.56 -12.39 18.84
CA GLY A 29 3.26 -11.81 17.69
C GLY A 29 2.31 -11.48 16.55
N PHE A 30 2.79 -10.76 15.57
CA PHE A 30 2.14 -10.65 14.26
C PHE A 30 2.48 -11.91 13.45
N ALA A 31 2.00 -13.09 13.89
CA ALA A 31 2.10 -14.30 13.10
C ALA A 31 1.17 -14.15 11.90
N HIS A 32 1.70 -13.60 10.82
CA HIS A 32 1.09 -13.75 9.51
C HIS A 32 1.20 -15.24 9.16
N VAL A 33 0.17 -16.01 9.47
CA VAL A 33 0.09 -17.41 9.02
C VAL A 33 -0.30 -17.33 7.56
N SER A 34 0.69 -17.53 6.68
CA SER A 34 0.42 -17.64 5.27
C SER A 34 -0.44 -18.86 4.97
N ASP A 35 -1.38 -18.69 4.07
CA ASP A 35 -2.16 -19.77 3.48
C ASP A 35 -1.19 -20.82 2.86
N ALA A 36 -1.61 -22.08 2.86
CA ALA A 36 -0.88 -23.19 2.24
C ALA A 36 -0.59 -22.97 0.72
N SER A 37 -1.35 -22.08 0.08
CA SER A 37 -1.13 -21.66 -1.31
C SER A 37 0.04 -20.69 -1.48
N CYS A 38 0.59 -20.13 -0.39
CA CYS A 38 1.69 -19.20 -0.41
C CYS A 38 2.99 -19.89 -0.89
N PRO A 39 3.75 -19.27 -1.81
CA PRO A 39 5.02 -19.81 -2.29
C PRO A 39 5.99 -20.16 -1.16
N GLU A 40 6.73 -21.25 -1.33
CA GLU A 40 7.70 -21.72 -0.33
C GLU A 40 8.74 -20.66 0.03
N PHE A 41 9.20 -19.90 -0.97
CA PHE A 41 10.13 -18.79 -0.78
C PHE A 41 9.57 -17.73 0.18
N VAL A 42 8.30 -17.36 0.02
CA VAL A 42 7.66 -16.38 0.89
C VAL A 42 7.59 -16.90 2.32
N ARG A 43 7.11 -18.13 2.52
CA ARG A 43 6.97 -18.72 3.86
C ARG A 43 8.31 -18.94 4.57
N LYS A 44 9.35 -19.36 3.83
CA LYS A 44 10.64 -19.74 4.43
C LYS A 44 11.62 -18.58 4.58
N ILE A 45 11.48 -17.52 3.79
CA ILE A 45 12.44 -16.43 3.77
C ILE A 45 11.75 -15.08 4.05
N VAL A 46 10.73 -14.73 3.24
CA VAL A 46 10.13 -13.39 3.33
C VAL A 46 9.41 -13.17 4.65
N GLU A 47 8.59 -14.13 5.08
CA GLU A 47 7.84 -14.03 6.35
C GLU A 47 8.73 -13.99 7.59
N PRO A 48 9.76 -14.85 7.74
CA PRO A 48 10.70 -14.73 8.84
C PRO A 48 11.41 -13.37 8.88
N ILE A 49 11.82 -12.83 7.72
CA ILE A 49 12.45 -11.51 7.64
C ILE A 49 11.45 -10.41 8.07
N ASN A 50 10.24 -10.44 7.57
CA ASN A 50 9.19 -9.48 7.94
C ASN A 50 8.77 -9.59 9.42
N GLY A 51 8.87 -10.79 9.97
CA GLY A 51 8.64 -11.08 11.40
C GLY A 51 9.83 -10.76 12.30
N LEU A 52 10.86 -10.05 11.79
CA LEU A 52 12.11 -9.71 12.51
C LEU A 52 12.89 -10.93 13.00
N LYS A 53 12.75 -12.08 12.33
CA LYS A 53 13.48 -13.32 12.58
C LYS A 53 14.46 -13.67 11.47
N GLY A 54 14.84 -12.68 10.67
CA GLY A 54 15.78 -12.87 9.57
C GLY A 54 17.15 -13.37 10.02
N ASP A 55 17.62 -12.96 11.20
CA ASP A 55 18.89 -13.37 11.78
C ASP A 55 18.90 -14.87 12.20
N ASP A 56 17.73 -15.47 12.39
CA ASP A 56 17.60 -16.90 12.70
C ASP A 56 17.76 -17.77 11.43
N LEU A 57 17.72 -17.18 10.25
CA LEU A 57 17.86 -17.89 9.00
C LEU A 57 19.33 -18.31 8.76
N PRO A 58 19.60 -19.58 8.40
CA PRO A 58 20.95 -19.96 8.04
C PRO A 58 21.37 -19.31 6.72
N VAL A 59 22.66 -19.02 6.57
CA VAL A 59 23.21 -18.45 5.31
C VAL A 59 22.83 -19.31 4.09
N SER A 60 22.74 -20.62 4.24
CA SER A 60 22.33 -21.54 3.18
C SER A 60 20.89 -21.32 2.69
N ALA A 61 20.04 -20.61 3.44
CA ALA A 61 18.70 -20.23 2.98
C ALA A 61 18.74 -19.30 1.76
N PHE A 62 19.86 -18.60 1.56
CA PHE A 62 20.10 -17.68 0.46
C PHE A 62 20.93 -18.28 -0.68
N THR A 63 21.18 -19.58 -0.69
CA THR A 63 21.91 -20.25 -1.77
C THR A 63 21.23 -20.01 -3.12
N GLY A 64 22.00 -19.58 -4.12
CA GLY A 64 21.49 -19.20 -5.45
C GLY A 64 20.92 -17.78 -5.51
N ARG A 65 21.14 -16.96 -4.46
CA ARG A 65 20.73 -15.56 -4.35
C ARG A 65 21.87 -14.67 -3.86
N GLU A 66 23.10 -15.12 -4.01
CA GLU A 66 24.31 -14.43 -3.55
C GLU A 66 24.50 -13.08 -4.23
N ASP A 67 23.89 -12.91 -5.40
CA ASP A 67 23.88 -11.66 -6.19
C ASP A 67 22.76 -10.69 -5.77
N GLY A 68 21.95 -11.03 -4.76
CA GLY A 68 20.81 -10.24 -4.32
C GLY A 68 19.53 -10.46 -5.14
N THR A 69 19.49 -11.46 -6.01
CA THR A 69 18.27 -11.81 -6.77
C THR A 69 17.12 -12.17 -5.83
N TRP A 70 15.95 -11.60 -6.09
CA TRP A 70 14.74 -11.79 -5.31
C TRP A 70 13.55 -12.20 -6.19
N GLU A 71 12.68 -13.04 -5.67
CA GLU A 71 11.48 -13.48 -6.38
C GLU A 71 10.55 -12.30 -6.65
N ASN A 72 10.00 -12.23 -7.87
CA ASN A 72 9.02 -11.20 -8.21
C ASN A 72 7.63 -11.53 -7.62
N GLY A 73 6.85 -10.47 -7.36
CA GLY A 73 5.45 -10.61 -6.92
C GLY A 73 5.26 -10.91 -5.44
N THR A 74 6.30 -10.87 -4.62
CA THR A 74 6.21 -11.11 -3.16
C THR A 74 5.32 -10.09 -2.44
N ALA A 75 5.16 -8.87 -2.98
CA ALA A 75 4.26 -7.85 -2.44
C ALA A 75 2.79 -8.30 -2.39
N ALA A 76 2.39 -9.31 -3.15
CA ALA A 76 1.07 -9.91 -3.06
C ALA A 76 0.81 -10.55 -1.68
N TYR A 77 1.87 -11.01 -1.02
CA TYR A 77 1.85 -11.70 0.27
C TYR A 77 2.24 -10.80 1.44
N GLU A 78 2.64 -9.56 1.18
CA GLU A 78 3.00 -8.58 2.19
C GLU A 78 2.13 -7.34 2.06
N LYS A 79 1.17 -7.19 2.97
CA LYS A 79 0.23 -6.06 3.01
C LYS A 79 0.34 -5.35 4.35
N ARG A 80 0.99 -4.19 4.38
CA ARG A 80 1.31 -3.48 5.63
C ARG A 80 0.21 -2.56 6.12
N GLY A 81 -0.60 -1.98 5.21
CA GLY A 81 -1.72 -1.13 5.57
C GLY A 81 -1.34 0.10 6.42
N ILE A 82 -0.19 0.72 6.10
CA ILE A 82 0.39 1.80 6.93
C ILE A 82 -0.26 3.17 6.72
N ALA A 83 -1.04 3.35 5.66
CA ALA A 83 -1.69 4.62 5.38
C ALA A 83 -2.85 4.86 6.35
N VAL A 84 -2.84 6.01 7.03
CA VAL A 84 -3.97 6.46 7.87
C VAL A 84 -5.13 6.87 6.96
N ASN A 85 -4.83 7.56 5.87
CA ASN A 85 -5.79 7.98 4.86
C ASN A 85 -5.35 7.44 3.50
N VAL A 86 -6.29 6.94 2.72
CA VAL A 86 -6.07 6.43 1.36
C VAL A 86 -6.88 7.25 0.35
N PRO A 87 -6.44 7.35 -0.92
CA PRO A 87 -7.20 8.10 -1.90
C PRO A 87 -8.49 7.38 -2.30
N GLU A 88 -9.60 8.07 -2.22
CA GLU A 88 -10.88 7.68 -2.80
C GLU A 88 -11.02 8.29 -4.19
N TRP A 89 -11.41 7.50 -5.19
CA TRP A 89 -11.62 7.97 -6.55
C TRP A 89 -13.04 8.51 -6.75
N LYS A 90 -13.12 9.79 -7.15
CA LYS A 90 -14.34 10.47 -7.56
C LYS A 90 -14.48 10.35 -9.08
N ILE A 91 -15.26 9.38 -9.50
CA ILE A 91 -15.42 8.99 -10.90
C ILE A 91 -15.87 10.14 -11.79
N GLU A 92 -16.80 10.96 -11.29
CA GLU A 92 -17.38 12.11 -11.99
C GLU A 92 -16.34 13.17 -12.36
N ASN A 93 -15.36 13.41 -11.46
CA ASN A 93 -14.34 14.44 -11.62
C ASN A 93 -13.14 13.98 -12.47
N CYS A 94 -13.02 12.67 -12.72
CA CYS A 94 -11.85 12.11 -13.38
C CYS A 94 -11.83 12.42 -14.87
N ILE A 95 -10.73 13.02 -15.35
CA ILE A 95 -10.48 13.33 -16.75
C ILE A 95 -9.59 12.30 -17.47
N GLN A 96 -9.29 11.18 -16.81
CA GLN A 96 -8.55 10.03 -17.34
C GLN A 96 -7.10 10.37 -17.80
N CYS A 97 -6.47 11.35 -17.20
CA CYS A 97 -5.11 11.78 -17.54
C CYS A 97 -4.01 10.87 -16.98
N ASN A 98 -4.31 9.96 -16.06
CA ASN A 98 -3.42 9.00 -15.43
C ASN A 98 -2.23 9.59 -14.64
N GLN A 99 -2.15 10.90 -14.44
CA GLN A 99 -1.05 11.52 -13.69
C GLN A 99 -0.91 10.95 -12.27
N CYS A 100 -2.02 10.62 -11.63
CA CYS A 100 -2.03 9.98 -10.32
C CYS A 100 -1.33 8.61 -10.30
N ALA A 101 -1.45 7.83 -11.37
CA ALA A 101 -0.76 6.55 -11.51
C ALA A 101 0.74 6.73 -11.74
N TYR A 102 1.14 7.73 -12.53
CA TYR A 102 2.56 8.02 -12.81
C TYR A 102 3.34 8.49 -11.58
N VAL A 103 2.73 9.27 -10.68
CA VAL A 103 3.44 9.81 -9.52
C VAL A 103 3.40 8.89 -8.30
N CYS A 104 2.64 7.81 -8.36
CA CYS A 104 2.51 6.91 -7.22
C CYS A 104 3.81 6.13 -6.99
N PRO A 105 4.54 6.35 -5.88
CA PRO A 105 5.83 5.70 -5.63
C PRO A 105 5.71 4.18 -5.44
N HIS A 106 4.51 3.69 -5.09
CA HIS A 106 4.24 2.28 -4.85
C HIS A 106 3.37 1.62 -5.93
N ALA A 107 3.06 2.35 -7.03
CA ALA A 107 2.21 1.86 -8.11
C ALA A 107 0.86 1.28 -7.63
N VAL A 108 0.31 1.82 -6.55
CA VAL A 108 -0.96 1.35 -5.96
C VAL A 108 -2.19 1.89 -6.68
N ILE A 109 -2.00 2.90 -7.53
CA ILE A 109 -3.05 3.49 -8.36
C ILE A 109 -2.89 2.95 -9.77
N ARG A 110 -3.90 2.26 -10.25
CA ARG A 110 -3.85 1.60 -11.56
C ARG A 110 -5.08 1.95 -12.39
N PRO A 111 -4.90 2.46 -13.62
CA PRO A 111 -5.97 2.59 -14.59
C PRO A 111 -6.28 1.25 -15.23
N PHE A 112 -7.56 0.98 -15.43
CA PHE A 112 -8.06 -0.21 -16.10
C PHE A 112 -8.99 0.17 -17.23
N LEU A 113 -8.94 -0.62 -18.29
CA LEU A 113 -9.92 -0.64 -19.36
C LEU A 113 -10.64 -1.99 -19.33
N ALA A 114 -11.92 -1.96 -19.58
CA ALA A 114 -12.75 -3.16 -19.64
C ALA A 114 -13.75 -3.06 -20.79
N THR A 115 -14.14 -4.18 -21.33
CA THR A 115 -15.30 -4.25 -22.22
C THR A 115 -16.60 -3.99 -21.42
N GLU A 116 -17.69 -3.71 -22.10
CA GLU A 116 -19.00 -3.54 -21.47
C GLU A 116 -19.40 -4.76 -20.63
N ALA A 117 -19.13 -5.96 -21.13
CA ALA A 117 -19.46 -7.22 -20.44
C ALA A 117 -18.63 -7.41 -19.15
N GLU A 118 -17.32 -7.13 -19.23
CA GLU A 118 -16.42 -7.21 -18.06
C GLU A 118 -16.79 -6.17 -17.01
N ALA A 119 -17.07 -4.95 -17.44
CA ALA A 119 -17.48 -3.87 -16.55
C ALA A 119 -18.79 -4.22 -15.82
N ALA A 120 -19.78 -4.76 -16.54
CA ALA A 120 -21.04 -5.20 -15.95
C ALA A 120 -20.85 -6.36 -14.97
N ALA A 121 -19.96 -7.31 -15.27
CA ALA A 121 -19.68 -8.45 -14.40
C ALA A 121 -18.90 -8.07 -13.14
N SER A 122 -18.19 -6.94 -13.13
CA SER A 122 -17.29 -6.54 -12.03
C SER A 122 -18.03 -6.07 -10.75
N GLY A 123 -19.30 -5.66 -10.86
CA GLY A 123 -20.09 -5.15 -9.74
C GLY A 123 -19.63 -3.78 -9.19
N VAL A 124 -18.75 -3.07 -9.91
CA VAL A 124 -18.25 -1.73 -9.53
C VAL A 124 -18.57 -0.71 -10.61
N GLU A 125 -18.53 0.56 -10.25
CA GLU A 125 -18.78 1.65 -11.18
C GLU A 125 -17.64 1.87 -12.16
N TRP A 126 -17.98 2.11 -13.41
CA TRP A 126 -17.09 2.46 -14.51
C TRP A 126 -17.59 3.71 -15.21
N LYS A 127 -16.70 4.46 -15.81
CA LYS A 127 -17.08 5.54 -16.73
C LYS A 127 -16.66 5.21 -18.16
N GLN A 128 -17.23 5.91 -19.12
CA GLN A 128 -16.85 5.74 -20.52
C GLN A 128 -15.41 6.19 -20.75
N GLY A 129 -14.62 5.39 -21.46
CA GLY A 129 -13.30 5.77 -21.92
C GLY A 129 -13.34 7.01 -22.85
N LEU A 130 -12.24 7.75 -22.90
CA LEU A 130 -12.12 8.96 -23.72
C LEU A 130 -11.13 8.75 -24.88
N GLY A 131 -11.31 9.53 -25.95
CA GLY A 131 -10.41 9.50 -27.11
C GLY A 131 -10.33 8.13 -27.76
N GLU A 132 -9.15 7.55 -27.86
CA GLU A 132 -8.91 6.23 -28.47
C GLU A 132 -9.51 5.07 -27.67
N THR A 133 -9.80 5.27 -26.37
CA THR A 133 -10.36 4.24 -25.50
C THR A 133 -11.89 4.31 -25.38
N LYS A 134 -12.55 5.08 -26.22
CA LYS A 134 -14.00 5.31 -26.16
C LYS A 134 -14.87 4.04 -26.30
N GLU A 135 -14.30 2.97 -26.84
CA GLU A 135 -14.98 1.66 -26.97
C GLU A 135 -14.93 0.84 -25.69
N TYR A 136 -14.18 1.29 -24.71
CA TYR A 136 -13.97 0.62 -23.43
C TYR A 136 -14.54 1.44 -22.27
N LYS A 137 -14.79 0.75 -21.17
CA LYS A 137 -15.02 1.36 -19.86
C LYS A 137 -13.70 1.61 -19.17
N PHE A 138 -13.60 2.71 -18.46
CA PHE A 138 -12.40 3.15 -17.73
C PHE A 138 -12.66 3.21 -16.23
N ARG A 139 -11.68 2.77 -15.44
CA ARG A 139 -11.70 2.86 -13.99
C ARG A 139 -10.30 3.05 -13.43
N ILE A 140 -10.19 3.86 -12.37
CA ILE A 140 -9.03 3.86 -11.48
C ILE A 140 -9.29 2.92 -10.32
N GLN A 141 -8.35 2.03 -10.05
CA GLN A 141 -8.36 1.22 -8.83
C GLN A 141 -7.16 1.54 -7.95
N ILE A 142 -7.34 1.39 -6.66
CA ILE A 142 -6.35 1.69 -5.63
C ILE A 142 -6.21 0.46 -4.74
N SER A 143 -4.94 0.13 -4.39
CA SER A 143 -4.61 -0.92 -3.42
C SER A 143 -4.37 -0.26 -2.05
N PRO A 144 -5.38 -0.16 -1.18
CA PRO A 144 -5.26 0.61 0.06
C PRO A 144 -4.20 0.06 1.02
N LEU A 145 -4.03 -1.26 1.08
CA LEU A 145 -3.05 -1.90 1.96
C LEU A 145 -1.59 -1.71 1.52
N ASP A 146 -1.37 -1.29 0.27
CA ASP A 146 -0.05 -0.96 -0.27
C ASP A 146 0.21 0.56 -0.31
N CYS A 147 -0.80 1.36 0.02
CA CYS A 147 -0.69 2.82 0.04
C CYS A 147 0.11 3.31 1.25
N THR A 148 0.90 4.36 1.06
CA THR A 148 1.65 5.04 2.15
C THR A 148 1.00 6.34 2.63
N GLY A 149 -0.12 6.75 2.02
CA GLY A 149 -0.82 7.97 2.40
C GLY A 149 -0.12 9.28 2.04
N CYS A 150 0.82 9.27 1.08
CA CYS A 150 1.68 10.43 0.76
C CYS A 150 0.98 11.60 0.06
N SER A 151 -0.28 11.46 -0.37
CA SER A 151 -1.10 12.48 -1.04
C SER A 151 -0.65 12.93 -2.43
N ASN A 152 0.52 12.52 -2.96
CA ASN A 152 1.04 12.97 -4.26
C ASN A 152 0.00 12.86 -5.39
N CYS A 153 -0.80 11.80 -5.39
CA CYS A 153 -1.83 11.57 -6.39
C CYS A 153 -2.97 12.60 -6.36
N VAL A 154 -3.29 13.12 -5.18
CA VAL A 154 -4.27 14.19 -5.00
C VAL A 154 -3.69 15.52 -5.45
N ASP A 155 -2.44 15.80 -5.04
CA ASP A 155 -1.78 17.07 -5.34
C ASP A 155 -1.59 17.26 -6.85
N VAL A 156 -1.14 16.23 -7.56
CA VAL A 156 -0.90 16.29 -9.01
C VAL A 156 -2.18 16.30 -9.86
N CYS A 157 -3.32 15.92 -9.29
CA CYS A 157 -4.56 15.81 -10.06
C CYS A 157 -4.95 17.18 -10.68
N PRO A 158 -5.01 17.30 -12.02
CA PRO A 158 -5.27 18.58 -12.69
C PRO A 158 -6.78 18.86 -12.85
N ALA A 159 -7.65 17.93 -12.44
CA ALA A 159 -9.09 18.13 -12.56
C ALA A 159 -9.52 19.36 -11.76
N LYS A 160 -10.50 20.11 -12.27
CA LYS A 160 -11.01 21.34 -11.63
C LYS A 160 -11.49 21.06 -10.20
N GLU A 161 -12.23 19.97 -10.05
CA GLU A 161 -12.52 19.36 -8.77
C GLU A 161 -11.70 18.07 -8.71
N LYS A 162 -10.94 17.90 -7.64
CA LYS A 162 -10.03 16.75 -7.50
C LYS A 162 -10.76 15.42 -7.71
N ALA A 163 -10.21 14.58 -8.58
CA ALA A 163 -10.72 13.23 -8.82
C ALA A 163 -10.23 12.21 -7.79
N LEU A 164 -9.33 12.60 -6.90
CA LEU A 164 -8.87 11.81 -5.77
C LEU A 164 -8.94 12.65 -4.51
N VAL A 165 -9.45 12.06 -3.43
CA VAL A 165 -9.59 12.71 -2.12
C VAL A 165 -9.10 11.73 -1.06
N MET A 166 -8.22 12.19 -0.16
CA MET A 166 -7.74 11.35 0.95
C MET A 166 -8.85 11.15 2.00
N ARG A 167 -9.06 9.91 2.41
CA ARG A 167 -10.05 9.52 3.40
C ARG A 167 -9.50 8.48 4.36
#